data_10d04fb0f489a27ecd87cb82f3ea1a1f
#
_entry.id   10d04fb0f489a27ecd87cb82f3ea1a1f
#
_cell.length_a   1.000
_cell.length_b   1.000
_cell.length_c   1.000
_cell.angle_alpha   90.00
_cell.angle_beta   90.00
_cell.angle_gamma   90.00
#
_symmetry.space_group_name_H-M   'P 1'
#
loop_
_entity.id
_entity.type
_entity.pdbx_description
1 polymer ?
#
loop_
_entity_poly.entity_id
_entity_poly.type
_entity_poly.pdbx_seq_one_letter_code
_entity_poly.pdbx_strand_id
1 'polypeptide(L)'
;AGDACHTHSPKAGQGMNVSMGDGFNLGWKLTSVLRGKSGPSLLRSYSDERQAVARDLIEFDQEWARIISERNEADDDEANAPKFQQYFVEHGRYTAGVSVRYTPSLLTGAGGAQALAKGFDVGMRFHSAPVVRLADGKPMHLGHVVRADARWRLFIFADRAAPSDNSPFAGLLHFLDSDPRSPVRRFTGADAEVDSVIDLRAVMQQGFRELNISDLPSLLRPAKGKLGLIDYEKVFSPDLKNNQDIYDLRGINRDRGCVVIVRPDQYVADVLPLEEHDALAAYFDGVFQLPA
;
A
#
# COMPACT_ATOMS: atom_id res chain seq x y z
N ALA A 1 0.28 -1.18 22.70
CA ALA A 1 1.04 -0.51 21.65
C ALA A 1 2.15 0.30 22.27
N GLY A 2 3.26 0.45 21.58
CA GLY A 2 4.41 1.21 22.06
C GLY A 2 5.01 0.63 23.34
N ASP A 3 5.51 1.49 24.21
CA ASP A 3 6.22 1.10 25.46
C ASP A 3 5.39 0.21 26.38
N ALA A 4 4.08 0.19 26.24
CA ALA A 4 3.21 -0.73 26.98
C ALA A 4 3.37 -2.21 26.55
N CYS A 5 3.99 -2.46 25.39
CA CYS A 5 4.17 -3.80 24.83
C CYS A 5 5.63 -4.17 24.64
N HIS A 6 6.51 -3.20 24.40
CA HIS A 6 7.94 -3.41 24.17
C HIS A 6 8.74 -2.22 24.71
N THR A 7 9.82 -2.53 25.39
CA THR A 7 10.79 -1.55 25.88
C THR A 7 12.15 -1.82 25.25
N HIS A 8 12.88 -0.76 24.99
CA HIS A 8 14.22 -0.81 24.38
C HIS A 8 15.01 0.43 24.83
N SER A 9 16.31 0.44 24.59
CA SER A 9 17.13 1.61 24.89
C SER A 9 16.89 2.74 23.87
N PRO A 10 17.17 4.00 24.21
CA PRO A 10 17.05 5.10 23.27
C PRO A 10 18.22 5.16 22.26
N LYS A 11 19.22 4.31 22.38
CA LYS A 11 20.50 4.42 21.65
C LYS A 11 20.36 4.36 20.14
N ALA A 12 19.43 3.54 19.63
CA ALA A 12 19.19 3.39 18.19
C ALA A 12 18.19 4.39 17.61
N GLY A 13 17.47 5.15 18.44
CA GLY A 13 16.49 6.17 18.02
C GLY A 13 15.27 5.63 17.28
N GLN A 14 14.99 4.31 17.27
CA GLN A 14 13.92 3.69 16.48
C GLN A 14 12.60 3.50 17.24
N GLY A 15 12.58 3.63 18.55
CA GLY A 15 11.41 3.32 19.36
C GLY A 15 10.18 4.13 19.02
N MET A 16 10.32 5.43 18.87
CA MET A 16 9.21 6.31 18.47
C MET A 16 8.63 5.88 17.11
N ASN A 17 9.48 5.55 16.14
CA ASN A 17 9.04 5.14 14.81
C ASN A 17 8.24 3.84 14.85
N VAL A 18 8.68 2.86 15.64
CA VAL A 18 7.98 1.59 15.82
C VAL A 18 6.65 1.81 16.57
N SER A 19 6.64 2.63 17.63
CA SER A 19 5.43 2.98 18.38
C SER A 19 4.38 3.72 17.53
N MET A 20 4.81 4.65 16.67
CA MET A 20 3.92 5.30 15.68
C MET A 20 3.37 4.28 14.68
N GLY A 21 4.21 3.34 14.23
CA GLY A 21 3.80 2.23 13.36
C GLY A 21 2.75 1.34 14.02
N ASP A 22 2.88 1.05 15.32
CA ASP A 22 1.88 0.30 16.11
C ASP A 22 0.55 1.04 16.13
N GLY A 23 0.57 2.35 16.47
CA GLY A 23 -0.62 3.18 16.51
C GLY A 23 -1.31 3.25 15.15
N PHE A 24 -0.55 3.37 14.07
CA PHE A 24 -1.10 3.43 12.71
C PHE A 24 -1.70 2.08 12.28
N ASN A 25 -1.03 0.96 12.58
CA ASN A 25 -1.52 -0.39 12.29
C ASN A 25 -2.80 -0.70 13.08
N LEU A 26 -2.85 -0.38 14.38
CA LEU A 26 -4.01 -0.63 15.23
C LEU A 26 -5.19 0.29 14.92
N GLY A 27 -4.92 1.58 14.64
CA GLY A 27 -5.94 2.61 14.52
C GLY A 27 -6.97 2.33 13.43
N TRP A 28 -6.53 1.95 12.22
CA TRP A 28 -7.46 1.63 11.14
C TRP A 28 -8.22 0.31 11.38
N LYS A 29 -7.60 -0.68 12.04
CA LYS A 29 -8.23 -1.95 12.40
C LYS A 29 -9.35 -1.74 13.42
N LEU A 30 -9.07 -0.94 14.47
CA LEU A 30 -10.08 -0.53 15.44
C LEU A 30 -11.22 0.23 14.77
N THR A 31 -10.91 1.18 13.90
CA THR A 31 -11.92 1.93 13.14
C THR A 31 -12.80 1.00 12.31
N SER A 32 -12.22 0.00 11.64
CA SER A 32 -12.96 -0.96 10.83
C SER A 32 -13.92 -1.81 11.68
N VAL A 33 -13.46 -2.29 12.84
CA VAL A 33 -14.29 -3.11 13.76
C VAL A 33 -15.38 -2.26 14.42
N LEU A 34 -15.04 -1.09 14.94
CA LEU A 34 -16.01 -0.22 15.63
C LEU A 34 -17.11 0.30 14.71
N ARG A 35 -16.82 0.42 13.41
CA ARG A 35 -17.79 0.79 12.38
C ARG A 35 -18.54 -0.41 11.80
N GLY A 36 -18.35 -1.62 12.33
CA GLY A 36 -18.99 -2.83 11.86
C GLY A 36 -18.57 -3.29 10.46
N LYS A 37 -17.45 -2.74 9.92
CA LYS A 37 -16.95 -3.12 8.59
C LYS A 37 -16.18 -4.43 8.60
N SER A 38 -15.59 -4.80 9.74
CA SER A 38 -14.82 -6.04 9.91
C SER A 38 -15.14 -6.67 11.25
N GLY A 39 -15.00 -8.00 11.34
CA GLY A 39 -15.17 -8.71 12.59
C GLY A 39 -14.05 -8.43 13.60
N PRO A 40 -14.30 -8.68 14.91
CA PRO A 40 -13.28 -8.49 15.97
C PRO A 40 -12.01 -9.33 15.77
N SER A 41 -12.09 -10.43 15.00
CA SER A 41 -10.94 -11.26 14.63
C SER A 41 -9.84 -10.48 13.88
N LEU A 42 -10.20 -9.39 13.17
CA LEU A 42 -9.24 -8.50 12.52
C LEU A 42 -8.19 -7.97 13.50
N LEU A 43 -8.57 -7.71 14.77
CA LEU A 43 -7.67 -7.16 15.78
C LEU A 43 -6.53 -8.12 16.16
N ARG A 44 -6.69 -9.44 15.97
CA ARG A 44 -5.62 -10.42 16.22
C ARG A 44 -4.43 -10.16 15.29
N SER A 45 -4.69 -9.76 14.05
CA SER A 45 -3.62 -9.44 13.10
C SER A 45 -2.70 -8.30 13.56
N TYR A 46 -3.15 -7.44 14.48
CA TYR A 46 -2.28 -6.44 15.11
C TYR A 46 -1.14 -7.13 15.89
N SER A 47 -1.49 -8.07 16.78
CA SER A 47 -0.48 -8.78 17.56
C SER A 47 0.45 -9.59 16.65
N ASP A 48 -0.10 -10.32 15.68
CA ASP A 48 0.68 -11.16 14.78
C ASP A 48 1.71 -10.35 13.98
N GLU A 49 1.32 -9.19 13.47
CA GLU A 49 2.16 -8.32 12.68
C GLU A 49 3.16 -7.51 13.54
N ARG A 50 2.70 -6.96 14.68
CA ARG A 50 3.52 -5.99 15.42
C ARG A 50 4.45 -6.63 16.46
N GLN A 51 4.14 -7.84 16.95
CA GLN A 51 5.07 -8.58 17.81
C GLN A 51 6.36 -8.95 17.08
N ALA A 52 6.29 -9.31 15.80
CA ALA A 52 7.48 -9.57 14.99
C ALA A 52 8.36 -8.31 14.91
N VAL A 53 7.75 -7.16 14.55
CA VAL A 53 8.48 -5.89 14.46
C VAL A 53 9.06 -5.43 15.80
N ALA A 54 8.34 -5.67 16.91
CA ALA A 54 8.85 -5.35 18.25
C ALA A 54 10.04 -6.23 18.63
N ARG A 55 10.03 -7.51 18.23
CA ARG A 55 11.17 -8.42 18.46
C ARG A 55 12.39 -7.97 17.67
N ASP A 56 12.20 -7.66 16.37
CA ASP A 56 13.27 -7.14 15.53
C ASP A 56 13.89 -5.85 16.11
N LEU A 57 13.04 -4.98 16.70
CA LEU A 57 13.50 -3.76 17.37
C LEU A 57 14.39 -4.08 18.58
N ILE A 58 13.97 -5.02 19.43
CA ILE A 58 14.71 -5.39 20.64
C ILE A 58 16.05 -6.03 20.26
N GLU A 59 16.04 -6.94 19.29
CA GLU A 59 17.26 -7.59 18.78
C GLU A 59 18.23 -6.57 18.18
N PHE A 60 17.73 -5.67 17.35
CA PHE A 60 18.51 -4.57 16.78
C PHE A 60 19.11 -3.66 17.87
N ASP A 61 18.32 -3.28 18.88
CA ASP A 61 18.78 -2.40 19.96
C ASP A 61 19.85 -3.07 20.84
N GLN A 62 19.71 -4.37 21.13
CA GLN A 62 20.69 -5.14 21.87
C GLN A 62 22.03 -5.21 21.13
N GLU A 63 22.01 -5.52 19.84
CA GLU A 63 23.20 -5.58 19.01
C GLU A 63 23.88 -4.21 18.88
N TRP A 64 23.07 -3.16 18.66
CA TRP A 64 23.55 -1.79 18.60
C TRP A 64 24.20 -1.35 19.92
N ALA A 65 23.58 -1.66 21.05
CA ALA A 65 24.13 -1.36 22.36
C ALA A 65 25.46 -2.09 22.60
N ARG A 66 25.60 -3.34 22.14
CA ARG A 66 26.83 -4.13 22.22
C ARG A 66 27.96 -3.45 21.44
N ILE A 67 27.72 -3.10 20.18
CA ILE A 67 28.68 -2.44 19.28
C ILE A 67 29.17 -1.11 19.89
N ILE A 68 28.28 -0.31 20.47
CA ILE A 68 28.62 0.96 21.10
C ILE A 68 29.45 0.72 22.37
N SER A 69 29.13 -0.31 23.18
CA SER A 69 29.88 -0.60 24.42
C SER A 69 31.29 -1.08 24.11
N GLU A 70 31.45 -1.97 23.14
CA GLU A 70 32.76 -2.43 22.67
C GLU A 70 33.62 -1.27 22.14
N ARG A 71 33.03 -0.28 21.51
CA ARG A 71 33.72 0.94 21.04
C ARG A 71 34.24 1.78 22.22
N ASN A 72 33.45 1.93 23.28
CA ASN A 72 33.83 2.75 24.44
C ASN A 72 34.92 2.09 25.29
N GLU A 73 35.12 0.78 25.20
CA GLU A 73 36.14 0.03 25.91
C GLU A 73 37.47 -0.08 25.15
N ALA A 74 37.46 0.21 23.85
CA ALA A 74 38.65 0.15 23.02
C ALA A 74 39.35 1.53 22.98
N ASP A 75 40.63 1.57 23.41
CA ASP A 75 41.47 2.77 23.34
C ASP A 75 41.77 3.25 21.90
N ASP A 76 41.31 2.52 20.87
CA ASP A 76 41.59 2.80 19.45
C ASP A 76 40.30 3.03 18.69
N ASP A 77 39.85 4.29 18.64
CA ASP A 77 38.64 4.75 17.92
C ASP A 77 38.72 4.50 16.38
N GLU A 78 39.93 4.44 15.79
CA GLU A 78 40.15 4.24 14.37
C GLU A 78 39.89 2.76 13.95
N ALA A 79 40.16 1.78 14.81
CA ALA A 79 39.98 0.37 14.46
C ALA A 79 38.52 -0.09 14.42
N ASN A 80 37.61 0.58 15.16
CA ASN A 80 36.21 0.21 15.27
C ASN A 80 35.27 1.04 14.37
N ALA A 81 35.74 2.17 13.83
CA ALA A 81 34.95 3.02 12.92
C ALA A 81 34.43 2.29 11.69
N PRO A 82 35.19 1.40 11.02
CA PRO A 82 34.70 0.66 9.87
C PRO A 82 33.55 -0.30 10.19
N LYS A 83 33.60 -1.01 11.33
CA LYS A 83 32.54 -1.94 11.76
C LYS A 83 31.22 -1.21 12.05
N PHE A 84 31.32 -0.07 12.73
CA PHE A 84 30.19 0.79 13.04
C PHE A 84 29.52 1.31 11.75
N GLN A 85 30.32 1.82 10.80
CA GLN A 85 29.84 2.31 9.53
C GLN A 85 29.21 1.20 8.70
N GLN A 86 29.82 0.03 8.65
CA GLN A 86 29.28 -1.14 7.93
C GLN A 86 27.93 -1.56 8.51
N TYR A 87 27.81 -1.70 9.83
CA TYR A 87 26.55 -2.04 10.49
C TYR A 87 25.43 -1.03 10.17
N PHE A 88 25.76 0.27 10.17
CA PHE A 88 24.81 1.32 9.84
C PHE A 88 24.35 1.25 8.39
N VAL A 89 25.23 0.94 7.46
CA VAL A 89 24.91 0.76 6.04
C VAL A 89 24.04 -0.50 5.84
N GLU A 90 24.40 -1.60 6.46
CA GLU A 90 23.65 -2.87 6.39
C GLU A 90 22.22 -2.72 6.93
N HIS A 91 22.05 -1.96 8.02
CA HIS A 91 20.75 -1.70 8.64
C HIS A 91 20.07 -0.41 8.17
N GLY A 92 20.58 0.25 7.12
CA GLY A 92 20.08 1.53 6.63
C GLY A 92 18.59 1.48 6.22
N ARG A 93 18.11 0.36 5.68
CA ARG A 93 16.69 0.17 5.36
C ARG A 93 15.81 0.04 6.60
N TYR A 94 16.32 -0.58 7.66
CA TYR A 94 15.62 -0.70 8.93
C TYR A 94 15.50 0.67 9.62
N THR A 95 16.61 1.39 9.74
CA THR A 95 16.63 2.73 10.34
C THR A 95 15.83 3.75 9.55
N ALA A 96 15.69 3.57 8.22
CA ALA A 96 14.80 4.36 7.37
C ALA A 96 13.32 3.96 7.48
N GLY A 97 12.97 2.93 8.25
CA GLY A 97 11.59 2.47 8.44
C GLY A 97 10.96 1.80 7.21
N VAL A 98 11.80 1.28 6.28
CA VAL A 98 11.34 0.68 5.01
C VAL A 98 11.64 -0.82 4.88
N SER A 99 12.11 -1.46 5.95
CA SER A 99 12.44 -2.90 5.95
C SER A 99 11.30 -3.80 6.44
N VAL A 100 10.29 -3.26 7.13
CA VAL A 100 9.21 -4.06 7.70
C VAL A 100 8.45 -4.78 6.60
N ARG A 101 8.36 -6.11 6.73
CA ARG A 101 7.59 -6.99 5.84
C ARG A 101 6.64 -7.85 6.66
N TYR A 102 5.36 -7.78 6.37
CA TYR A 102 4.34 -8.66 6.95
C TYR A 102 4.27 -9.97 6.17
N THR A 103 4.15 -11.08 6.90
CA THR A 103 4.00 -12.42 6.34
C THR A 103 2.57 -12.67 5.85
N PRO A 104 2.35 -13.68 4.99
CA PRO A 104 1.03 -14.06 4.53
C PRO A 104 0.05 -14.29 5.70
N SER A 105 -1.12 -13.69 5.59
CA SER A 105 -2.14 -13.67 6.65
C SER A 105 -3.52 -13.32 6.06
N LEU A 106 -4.52 -13.06 6.89
CA LEU A 106 -5.80 -12.49 6.47
C LEU A 106 -5.64 -11.19 5.66
N LEU A 107 -4.61 -10.38 5.98
CA LEU A 107 -4.40 -9.04 5.41
C LEU A 107 -3.28 -8.98 4.38
N THR A 108 -2.52 -10.03 4.22
CA THR A 108 -1.36 -10.08 3.32
C THR A 108 -1.39 -11.37 2.54
N GLY A 109 -1.50 -11.26 1.22
CA GLY A 109 -1.51 -12.41 0.32
C GLY A 109 -0.18 -13.14 0.26
N ALA A 110 -0.16 -14.28 -0.43
CA ALA A 110 1.05 -15.08 -0.61
C ALA A 110 1.95 -14.56 -1.75
N GLY A 111 1.54 -13.53 -2.48
CA GLY A 111 2.33 -12.95 -3.58
C GLY A 111 2.40 -13.83 -4.83
N GLY A 112 1.40 -14.66 -5.10
CA GLY A 112 1.38 -15.57 -6.25
C GLY A 112 1.56 -14.89 -7.60
N ALA A 113 1.16 -13.62 -7.72
CA ALA A 113 1.33 -12.81 -8.92
C ALA A 113 2.38 -11.70 -8.78
N GLN A 114 3.30 -11.80 -7.82
CA GLN A 114 4.35 -10.79 -7.57
C GLN A 114 5.16 -10.42 -8.83
N ALA A 115 5.32 -11.35 -9.76
CA ALA A 115 6.04 -11.12 -11.02
C ALA A 115 5.40 -10.05 -11.92
N LEU A 116 4.11 -9.72 -11.73
CA LEU A 116 3.41 -8.67 -12.46
C LEU A 116 3.78 -7.26 -12.01
N ALA A 117 4.28 -7.10 -10.77
CA ALA A 117 4.68 -5.81 -10.21
C ALA A 117 5.83 -5.99 -9.22
N LYS A 118 7.03 -6.25 -9.75
CA LYS A 118 8.21 -6.64 -8.95
C LYS A 118 8.65 -5.61 -7.93
N GLY A 119 8.40 -4.32 -8.17
CA GLY A 119 8.77 -3.22 -7.29
C GLY A 119 7.70 -2.83 -6.27
N PHE A 120 6.59 -3.58 -6.20
CA PHE A 120 5.57 -3.48 -5.16
C PHE A 120 5.53 -4.77 -4.36
N ASP A 121 6.54 -4.98 -3.52
CA ASP A 121 6.68 -6.21 -2.72
C ASP A 121 5.49 -6.42 -1.78
N VAL A 122 4.82 -7.57 -1.90
CA VAL A 122 3.74 -7.97 -0.99
C VAL A 122 4.25 -8.05 0.44
N GLY A 123 3.50 -7.46 1.36
CA GLY A 123 3.84 -7.33 2.77
C GLY A 123 4.72 -6.13 3.12
N MET A 124 5.27 -5.40 2.15
CA MET A 124 6.07 -4.19 2.39
C MET A 124 5.29 -2.90 2.16
N ARG A 125 5.84 -1.77 2.60
CA ARG A 125 5.23 -0.47 2.33
C ARG A 125 5.14 -0.21 0.83
N PHE A 126 4.05 0.45 0.43
CA PHE A 126 3.84 0.89 -0.95
C PHE A 126 4.86 1.95 -1.34
N HIS A 127 5.91 1.54 -2.02
CA HIS A 127 6.95 2.42 -2.52
C HIS A 127 6.50 3.08 -3.82
N SER A 128 6.03 4.30 -3.72
CA SER A 128 5.50 5.03 -4.87
C SER A 128 6.57 5.45 -5.86
N ALA A 129 6.12 5.87 -7.05
CA ALA A 129 6.96 6.45 -8.08
C ALA A 129 6.28 7.71 -8.65
N PRO A 130 7.01 8.58 -9.37
CA PRO A 130 6.45 9.74 -10.05
C PRO A 130 5.41 9.35 -11.09
N VAL A 131 4.36 10.15 -11.15
CA VAL A 131 3.26 10.06 -12.12
C VAL A 131 2.77 11.46 -12.45
N VAL A 132 1.96 11.58 -13.52
CA VAL A 132 1.23 12.80 -13.85
C VAL A 132 -0.27 12.52 -13.67
N ARG A 133 -0.95 13.36 -12.89
CA ARG A 133 -2.40 13.27 -12.72
C ARG A 133 -3.11 13.72 -14.00
N LEU A 134 -4.05 12.91 -14.50
CA LEU A 134 -4.72 13.18 -15.78
C LEU A 134 -5.57 14.46 -15.74
N ALA A 135 -6.25 14.73 -14.63
CA ALA A 135 -7.19 15.83 -14.48
C ALA A 135 -6.61 17.22 -14.77
N ASP A 136 -5.36 17.45 -14.39
CA ASP A 136 -4.73 18.78 -14.46
C ASP A 136 -3.27 18.76 -14.95
N GLY A 137 -2.77 17.60 -15.36
CA GLY A 137 -1.39 17.45 -15.81
C GLY A 137 -0.35 17.66 -14.69
N LYS A 138 -0.74 17.50 -13.42
CA LYS A 138 0.13 17.74 -12.25
C LYS A 138 1.10 16.58 -12.03
N PRO A 139 2.43 16.80 -12.10
CA PRO A 139 3.41 15.83 -11.67
C PRO A 139 3.33 15.64 -10.15
N MET A 140 3.36 14.38 -9.68
CA MET A 140 3.33 14.04 -8.27
C MET A 140 3.83 12.60 -8.03
N HIS A 141 4.12 12.25 -6.79
CA HIS A 141 4.31 10.86 -6.42
C HIS A 141 2.96 10.17 -6.19
N LEU A 142 2.77 8.99 -6.79
CA LEU A 142 1.50 8.24 -6.69
C LEU A 142 1.10 7.97 -5.23
N GLY A 143 2.07 7.74 -4.33
CA GLY A 143 1.83 7.52 -2.90
C GLY A 143 1.16 8.70 -2.17
N HIS A 144 1.21 9.91 -2.71
CA HIS A 144 0.55 11.07 -2.09
C HIS A 144 -0.99 10.94 -2.06
N VAL A 145 -1.59 10.03 -2.82
CA VAL A 145 -3.04 9.77 -2.76
C VAL A 145 -3.43 8.82 -1.63
N VAL A 146 -2.45 8.15 -1.01
CA VAL A 146 -2.71 7.24 0.12
C VAL A 146 -2.76 8.05 1.41
N ARG A 147 -3.97 8.43 1.80
CA ARG A 147 -4.23 9.19 3.03
C ARG A 147 -4.56 8.25 4.19
N ALA A 148 -4.34 8.70 5.42
CA ALA A 148 -4.72 8.01 6.66
C ALA A 148 -6.23 8.17 6.94
N ASP A 149 -7.07 7.61 6.09
CA ASP A 149 -8.53 7.74 6.11
C ASP A 149 -9.27 6.41 6.27
N ALA A 150 -8.54 5.36 6.62
CA ALA A 150 -8.99 3.98 6.80
C ALA A 150 -9.58 3.34 5.53
N ARG A 151 -9.42 3.93 4.35
CA ARG A 151 -9.82 3.33 3.07
C ARG A 151 -8.73 2.42 2.51
N TRP A 152 -9.14 1.34 1.89
CA TRP A 152 -8.29 0.52 1.05
C TRP A 152 -8.08 1.19 -0.30
N ARG A 153 -6.96 0.91 -0.97
CA ARG A 153 -6.69 1.39 -2.33
C ARG A 153 -6.48 0.22 -3.26
N LEU A 154 -7.13 0.28 -4.41
CA LEU A 154 -6.81 -0.55 -5.56
C LEU A 154 -6.07 0.31 -6.58
N PHE A 155 -4.76 0.12 -6.69
CA PHE A 155 -3.99 0.69 -7.78
C PHE A 155 -4.07 -0.24 -8.97
N ILE A 156 -4.80 0.18 -10.00
CA ILE A 156 -5.05 -0.60 -11.22
C ILE A 156 -4.07 -0.11 -12.28
N PHE A 157 -3.06 -0.89 -12.56
CA PHE A 157 -2.10 -0.63 -13.63
C PHE A 157 -2.63 -1.25 -14.91
N ALA A 158 -2.96 -0.40 -15.87
CA ALA A 158 -3.60 -0.81 -17.11
C ALA A 158 -2.70 -1.74 -17.96
N ASP A 159 -3.32 -2.69 -18.64
CA ASP A 159 -2.64 -3.51 -19.65
C ASP A 159 -2.38 -2.73 -20.94
N ARG A 160 -1.65 -3.32 -21.88
CA ARG A 160 -1.27 -2.67 -23.15
C ARG A 160 -2.48 -2.32 -24.04
N ALA A 161 -3.58 -3.07 -23.94
CA ALA A 161 -4.77 -2.86 -24.78
C ALA A 161 -5.67 -1.72 -24.26
N ALA A 162 -5.50 -1.31 -22.98
CA ALA A 162 -6.29 -0.23 -22.41
C ALA A 162 -6.00 1.13 -23.10
N PRO A 163 -6.97 2.01 -23.26
CA PRO A 163 -8.34 1.95 -22.71
C PRO A 163 -9.39 1.23 -23.57
N SER A 164 -9.01 0.32 -24.45
CA SER A 164 -9.96 -0.43 -25.28
C SER A 164 -11.02 -1.15 -24.43
N ASP A 165 -12.27 -1.16 -24.88
CA ASP A 165 -13.42 -1.79 -24.22
C ASP A 165 -13.25 -3.32 -24.02
N ASN A 166 -12.43 -3.96 -24.84
CA ASN A 166 -12.13 -5.39 -24.75
C ASN A 166 -10.85 -5.70 -23.95
N SER A 167 -10.27 -4.71 -23.27
CA SER A 167 -9.07 -4.92 -22.46
C SER A 167 -9.39 -5.58 -21.12
N PRO A 168 -8.46 -6.35 -20.52
CA PRO A 168 -8.57 -6.80 -19.14
C PRO A 168 -8.85 -5.66 -18.14
N PHE A 169 -8.27 -4.48 -18.36
CA PHE A 169 -8.55 -3.28 -17.58
C PHE A 169 -10.04 -2.89 -17.62
N ALA A 170 -10.65 -2.84 -18.82
CA ALA A 170 -12.07 -2.53 -18.97
C ALA A 170 -12.95 -3.62 -18.33
N GLY A 171 -12.58 -4.89 -18.50
CA GLY A 171 -13.26 -6.02 -17.87
C GLY A 171 -13.27 -5.93 -16.34
N LEU A 172 -12.13 -5.59 -15.72
CA LEU A 172 -12.07 -5.37 -14.28
C LEU A 172 -12.95 -4.21 -13.82
N LEU A 173 -12.92 -3.06 -14.52
CA LEU A 173 -13.75 -1.91 -14.15
C LEU A 173 -15.24 -2.23 -14.29
N HIS A 174 -15.63 -2.98 -15.32
CA HIS A 174 -17.00 -3.46 -15.47
C HIS A 174 -17.41 -4.39 -14.32
N PHE A 175 -16.56 -5.34 -13.95
CA PHE A 175 -16.77 -6.21 -12.76
C PHE A 175 -16.95 -5.36 -11.50
N LEU A 176 -16.05 -4.42 -11.24
CA LEU A 176 -16.10 -3.59 -10.04
C LEU A 176 -17.34 -2.69 -10.01
N ASP A 177 -17.85 -2.26 -11.17
CA ASP A 177 -19.01 -1.38 -11.25
C ASP A 177 -20.35 -2.13 -11.13
N SER A 178 -20.49 -3.30 -11.72
CA SER A 178 -21.82 -3.90 -11.95
C SER A 178 -22.00 -5.32 -11.42
N ASP A 179 -20.92 -6.09 -11.18
CA ASP A 179 -21.04 -7.47 -10.73
C ASP A 179 -21.50 -7.54 -9.26
N PRO A 180 -22.49 -8.39 -8.91
CA PRO A 180 -22.93 -8.59 -7.52
C PRO A 180 -21.82 -9.05 -6.56
N ARG A 181 -20.74 -9.67 -7.06
CA ARG A 181 -19.58 -10.09 -6.29
C ARG A 181 -18.56 -8.97 -6.07
N SER A 182 -18.73 -7.83 -6.74
CA SER A 182 -17.80 -6.70 -6.63
C SER A 182 -17.63 -6.25 -5.18
N PRO A 183 -16.39 -6.22 -4.66
CA PRO A 183 -16.15 -5.74 -3.29
C PRO A 183 -16.50 -4.26 -3.12
N VAL A 184 -16.39 -3.46 -4.18
CA VAL A 184 -16.79 -2.05 -4.16
C VAL A 184 -18.28 -1.92 -3.91
N ARG A 185 -19.11 -2.73 -4.58
CA ARG A 185 -20.57 -2.71 -4.42
C ARG A 185 -21.02 -3.32 -3.10
N ARG A 186 -20.44 -4.45 -2.73
CA ARG A 186 -20.86 -5.23 -1.56
C ARG A 186 -20.56 -4.54 -0.24
N PHE A 187 -19.43 -3.85 -0.12
CA PHE A 187 -18.98 -3.28 1.15
C PHE A 187 -19.20 -1.76 1.26
N THR A 188 -19.72 -1.13 0.21
CA THR A 188 -20.15 0.27 0.27
C THR A 188 -21.63 0.36 0.61
N GLY A 189 -21.99 1.11 1.66
CA GLY A 189 -23.39 1.33 2.04
C GLY A 189 -24.16 2.07 0.93
N ALA A 190 -25.48 1.84 0.83
CA ALA A 190 -26.32 2.36 -0.26
C ALA A 190 -26.25 3.90 -0.39
N ASP A 191 -26.15 4.62 0.73
CA ASP A 191 -26.11 6.09 0.77
C ASP A 191 -24.67 6.64 0.86
N ALA A 192 -23.65 5.78 0.76
CA ALA A 192 -22.26 6.18 0.86
C ALA A 192 -21.63 6.44 -0.51
N GLU A 193 -20.60 7.28 -0.54
CA GLU A 193 -19.79 7.47 -1.76
C GLU A 193 -19.13 6.15 -2.16
N VAL A 194 -19.14 5.84 -3.45
CA VAL A 194 -18.69 4.57 -4.01
C VAL A 194 -17.26 4.19 -3.59
N ASP A 195 -16.42 5.15 -3.31
CA ASP A 195 -15.04 4.96 -2.87
C ASP A 195 -14.82 5.19 -1.36
N SER A 196 -15.88 5.14 -0.56
CA SER A 196 -15.80 5.36 0.89
C SER A 196 -15.12 4.23 1.65
N VAL A 197 -15.05 3.03 1.08
CA VAL A 197 -14.40 1.84 1.66
C VAL A 197 -13.16 1.44 0.85
N ILE A 198 -13.35 1.32 -0.46
CA ILE A 198 -12.31 0.93 -1.43
C ILE A 198 -12.18 2.05 -2.46
N ASP A 199 -11.03 2.70 -2.48
CA ASP A 199 -10.72 3.83 -3.38
C ASP A 199 -9.90 3.32 -4.58
N LEU A 200 -10.46 3.44 -5.78
CA LEU A 200 -9.84 3.02 -7.03
C LEU A 200 -8.90 4.11 -7.56
N ARG A 201 -7.72 3.72 -8.00
CA ARG A 201 -6.73 4.59 -8.65
C ARG A 201 -6.16 3.88 -9.87
N ALA A 202 -6.38 4.42 -11.05
CA ALA A 202 -5.88 3.84 -12.30
C ALA A 202 -4.60 4.53 -12.77
N VAL A 203 -3.66 3.74 -13.27
CA VAL A 203 -2.45 4.23 -13.92
C VAL A 203 -2.45 3.70 -15.35
N MET A 204 -2.53 4.61 -16.32
CA MET A 204 -2.51 4.30 -17.75
C MET A 204 -1.07 4.22 -18.25
N GLN A 205 -0.85 3.62 -19.42
CA GLN A 205 0.48 3.57 -20.03
C GLN A 205 0.77 4.75 -20.96
N GLN A 206 -0.28 5.35 -21.51
CA GLN A 206 -0.20 6.49 -22.42
C GLN A 206 0.17 7.76 -21.65
N GLY A 207 0.77 8.72 -22.35
CA GLY A 207 0.99 10.06 -21.83
C GLY A 207 -0.34 10.77 -21.55
N PHE A 208 -0.40 11.61 -20.53
CA PHE A 208 -1.65 12.26 -20.09
C PHE A 208 -2.33 13.09 -21.18
N ARG A 209 -1.61 13.55 -22.21
CA ARG A 209 -2.19 14.31 -23.34
C ARG A 209 -2.83 13.44 -24.41
N GLU A 210 -2.60 12.16 -24.37
CA GLU A 210 -3.14 11.18 -25.31
C GLU A 210 -4.46 10.58 -24.82
N LEU A 211 -4.83 10.88 -23.57
CA LEU A 211 -6.01 10.37 -22.91
C LEU A 211 -7.08 11.45 -22.76
N ASN A 212 -8.33 11.09 -23.02
CA ASN A 212 -9.47 11.92 -22.73
C ASN A 212 -10.18 11.42 -21.47
N ILE A 213 -10.22 12.23 -20.42
CA ILE A 213 -10.83 11.88 -19.15
C ILE A 213 -12.34 11.56 -19.28
N SER A 214 -13.01 12.12 -20.28
CA SER A 214 -14.43 11.90 -20.53
C SER A 214 -14.75 10.50 -21.01
N ASP A 215 -13.77 9.80 -21.60
CA ASP A 215 -13.93 8.45 -22.14
C ASP A 215 -13.72 7.36 -21.10
N LEU A 216 -13.29 7.74 -19.89
CA LEU A 216 -13.02 6.80 -18.82
C LEU A 216 -14.30 6.38 -18.08
N PRO A 217 -14.37 5.15 -17.55
CA PRO A 217 -15.52 4.65 -16.79
C PRO A 217 -15.90 5.52 -15.58
N SER A 218 -17.18 5.50 -15.21
CA SER A 218 -17.74 6.29 -14.11
C SER A 218 -17.09 6.04 -12.75
N LEU A 219 -16.64 4.82 -12.48
CA LEU A 219 -15.90 4.49 -11.26
C LEU A 219 -14.58 5.27 -11.09
N LEU A 220 -13.98 5.70 -12.21
CA LEU A 220 -12.79 6.55 -12.21
C LEU A 220 -13.11 8.04 -12.24
N ARG A 221 -14.40 8.39 -12.25
CA ARG A 221 -14.94 9.75 -12.21
C ARG A 221 -16.18 9.81 -11.31
N PRO A 222 -16.10 9.35 -10.05
CA PRO A 222 -17.27 9.27 -9.19
C PRO A 222 -17.80 10.65 -8.81
N ALA A 223 -19.11 10.74 -8.69
CA ALA A 223 -19.76 11.92 -8.11
C ALA A 223 -19.55 11.95 -6.59
N LYS A 224 -19.25 13.13 -6.04
CA LYS A 224 -18.89 13.35 -4.65
C LYS A 224 -19.77 14.39 -3.97
N GLY A 225 -20.05 14.12 -2.71
CA GLY A 225 -20.78 15.04 -1.85
C GLY A 225 -22.21 15.29 -2.30
N LYS A 226 -22.92 16.17 -1.56
CA LYS A 226 -24.34 16.48 -1.79
C LYS A 226 -24.62 17.16 -3.15
N LEU A 227 -23.62 17.82 -3.71
CA LEU A 227 -23.76 18.53 -4.99
C LEU A 227 -23.40 17.65 -6.20
N GLY A 228 -22.97 16.42 -5.99
CA GLY A 228 -22.59 15.49 -7.07
C GLY A 228 -21.42 15.97 -7.93
N LEU A 229 -20.44 16.69 -7.32
CA LEU A 229 -19.25 17.13 -8.04
C LEU A 229 -18.42 15.93 -8.47
N ILE A 230 -17.94 15.95 -9.72
CA ILE A 230 -17.14 14.83 -10.24
C ILE A 230 -15.71 14.90 -9.72
N ASP A 231 -15.24 13.79 -9.14
CA ASP A 231 -13.84 13.60 -8.75
C ASP A 231 -13.04 13.11 -9.97
N TYR A 232 -12.26 14.00 -10.56
CA TYR A 232 -11.39 13.69 -11.70
C TYR A 232 -9.97 13.25 -11.29
N GLU A 233 -9.67 13.11 -9.99
CA GLU A 233 -8.30 12.86 -9.49
C GLU A 233 -7.93 11.38 -9.36
N LYS A 234 -8.66 10.49 -10.04
CA LYS A 234 -8.50 9.03 -9.92
C LYS A 234 -7.52 8.41 -10.90
N VAL A 235 -7.14 9.13 -11.96
CA VAL A 235 -6.37 8.56 -13.08
C VAL A 235 -5.04 9.28 -13.25
N PHE A 236 -4.02 8.48 -13.54
CA PHE A 236 -2.63 8.89 -13.65
C PHE A 236 -1.99 8.33 -14.91
N SER A 237 -0.94 8.99 -15.36
CA SER A 237 -0.05 8.57 -16.45
C SER A 237 1.40 8.57 -15.97
N PRO A 238 2.34 7.88 -16.64
CA PRO A 238 3.76 8.01 -16.37
C PRO A 238 4.27 9.44 -16.55
N ASP A 239 5.29 9.82 -15.82
CA ASP A 239 5.96 11.14 -16.00
C ASP A 239 7.02 11.06 -17.11
N LEU A 240 6.56 10.84 -18.34
CA LEU A 240 7.43 10.66 -19.51
C LEU A 240 8.28 11.90 -19.83
N LYS A 241 7.81 13.09 -19.49
CA LYS A 241 8.55 14.33 -19.69
C LYS A 241 9.87 14.35 -18.91
N ASN A 242 9.88 13.76 -17.71
CA ASN A 242 11.05 13.67 -16.86
C ASN A 242 11.74 12.28 -16.96
N ASN A 243 11.41 11.51 -17.99
CA ASN A 243 11.92 10.16 -18.21
C ASN A 243 11.71 9.25 -16.98
N GLN A 244 10.56 9.39 -16.31
CA GLN A 244 10.20 8.61 -15.12
C GLN A 244 8.92 7.84 -15.40
N ASP A 245 9.10 6.60 -15.84
CA ASP A 245 7.98 5.71 -16.11
C ASP A 245 7.78 4.76 -14.92
N ILE A 246 6.64 4.87 -14.25
CA ILE A 246 6.29 4.05 -13.10
C ILE A 246 6.26 2.56 -13.44
N TYR A 247 5.89 2.17 -14.67
CA TYR A 247 5.90 0.77 -15.10
C TYR A 247 7.32 0.19 -15.06
N ASP A 248 8.29 0.95 -15.56
CA ASP A 248 9.70 0.52 -15.55
C ASP A 248 10.30 0.61 -14.14
N LEU A 249 10.05 1.73 -13.43
CA LEU A 249 10.56 1.96 -12.08
C LEU A 249 10.04 0.93 -11.06
N ARG A 250 8.85 0.36 -11.29
CA ARG A 250 8.21 -0.62 -10.41
C ARG A 250 8.10 -2.01 -11.04
N GLY A 251 8.72 -2.23 -12.20
CA GLY A 251 8.77 -3.52 -12.86
C GLY A 251 7.38 -4.10 -13.12
N ILE A 252 6.45 -3.25 -13.60
CA ILE A 252 5.07 -3.65 -13.87
C ILE A 252 5.01 -4.28 -15.26
N ASN A 253 4.34 -5.41 -15.37
CA ASN A 253 4.13 -6.08 -16.64
C ASN A 253 3.17 -5.27 -17.52
N ARG A 254 3.69 -4.70 -18.61
CA ARG A 254 2.93 -3.83 -19.51
C ARG A 254 1.87 -4.56 -20.32
N ASP A 255 2.11 -5.81 -20.68
CA ASP A 255 1.18 -6.57 -21.53
C ASP A 255 -0.06 -6.98 -20.72
N ARG A 256 0.13 -7.36 -19.47
CA ARG A 256 -0.93 -7.88 -18.62
C ARG A 256 -1.53 -6.86 -17.66
N GLY A 257 -0.80 -5.83 -17.29
CA GLY A 257 -1.21 -4.98 -16.18
C GLY A 257 -1.33 -5.74 -14.85
N CYS A 258 -1.87 -5.10 -13.83
CA CYS A 258 -2.18 -5.75 -12.54
C CYS A 258 -3.00 -4.85 -11.62
N VAL A 259 -3.55 -5.46 -10.57
CA VAL A 259 -4.10 -4.74 -9.41
C VAL A 259 -3.10 -4.86 -8.26
N VAL A 260 -2.70 -3.73 -7.68
CA VAL A 260 -1.95 -3.69 -6.43
C VAL A 260 -2.91 -3.26 -5.32
N ILE A 261 -3.20 -4.16 -4.41
CA ILE A 261 -4.07 -3.92 -3.25
C ILE A 261 -3.21 -3.28 -2.16
N VAL A 262 -3.59 -2.09 -1.72
CA VAL A 262 -2.87 -1.37 -0.66
C VAL A 262 -3.79 -1.14 0.53
N ARG A 263 -3.30 -1.54 1.69
CA ARG A 263 -3.98 -1.43 2.99
C ARG A 263 -4.05 0.03 3.46
N PRO A 264 -4.98 0.34 4.40
CA PRO A 264 -5.07 1.69 4.99
C PRO A 264 -3.77 2.19 5.65
N ASP A 265 -2.93 1.29 6.16
CA ASP A 265 -1.62 1.57 6.74
C ASP A 265 -0.47 1.59 5.71
N GLN A 266 -0.81 1.67 4.42
CA GLN A 266 0.13 1.84 3.31
C GLN A 266 1.00 0.61 2.99
N TYR A 267 0.64 -0.57 3.45
CA TYR A 267 1.32 -1.81 3.06
C TYR A 267 0.66 -2.44 1.85
N VAL A 268 1.47 -3.03 0.97
CA VAL A 268 0.98 -3.83 -0.16
C VAL A 268 0.40 -5.12 0.39
N ALA A 269 -0.88 -5.29 0.21
CA ALA A 269 -1.60 -6.48 0.68
C ALA A 269 -1.45 -7.65 -0.27
N ASP A 270 -1.63 -7.40 -1.57
CA ASP A 270 -1.44 -8.40 -2.61
C ASP A 270 -1.27 -7.74 -3.99
N VAL A 271 -0.82 -8.54 -4.95
CA VAL A 271 -0.79 -8.22 -6.38
C VAL A 271 -1.58 -9.28 -7.12
N LEU A 272 -2.57 -8.85 -7.91
CA LEU A 272 -3.45 -9.75 -8.67
C LEU A 272 -3.43 -9.40 -10.17
N PRO A 273 -3.58 -10.40 -11.06
CA PRO A 273 -3.92 -10.15 -12.46
C PRO A 273 -5.25 -9.38 -12.58
N LEU A 274 -5.42 -8.62 -13.67
CA LEU A 274 -6.65 -7.86 -13.91
C LEU A 274 -7.88 -8.77 -14.11
N GLU A 275 -7.67 -9.99 -14.60
CA GLU A 275 -8.71 -10.97 -14.88
C GLU A 275 -9.16 -11.80 -13.67
N GLU A 276 -8.42 -11.76 -12.57
CA GLU A 276 -8.68 -12.56 -11.36
C GLU A 276 -9.74 -11.93 -10.46
N HIS A 277 -10.94 -11.73 -11.02
CA HIS A 277 -12.07 -11.09 -10.34
C HIS A 277 -12.52 -11.85 -9.10
N ASP A 278 -12.54 -13.19 -9.16
CA ASP A 278 -12.95 -14.04 -8.04
C ASP A 278 -11.92 -14.00 -6.90
N ALA A 279 -10.63 -13.94 -7.22
CA ALA A 279 -9.59 -13.79 -6.21
C ALA A 279 -9.68 -12.43 -5.50
N LEU A 280 -9.97 -11.36 -6.26
CA LEU A 280 -10.18 -10.02 -5.70
C LEU A 280 -11.40 -9.97 -4.77
N ALA A 281 -12.52 -10.58 -5.19
CA ALA A 281 -13.73 -10.69 -4.37
C ALA A 281 -13.47 -11.48 -3.08
N ALA A 282 -12.86 -12.66 -3.20
CA ALA A 282 -12.55 -13.54 -2.07
C ALA A 282 -11.58 -12.88 -1.07
N TYR A 283 -10.60 -12.11 -1.54
CA TYR A 283 -9.71 -11.36 -0.67
C TYR A 283 -10.50 -10.43 0.27
N PHE A 284 -11.39 -9.61 -0.27
CA PHE A 284 -12.16 -8.66 0.54
C PHE A 284 -13.28 -9.33 1.36
N ASP A 285 -13.81 -10.47 0.93
CA ASP A 285 -14.73 -11.29 1.73
C ASP A 285 -14.07 -11.81 3.01
N GLY A 286 -12.77 -12.05 2.98
CA GLY A 286 -12.00 -12.40 4.17
C GLY A 286 -11.80 -11.22 5.13
N VAL A 287 -11.75 -9.99 4.62
CA VAL A 287 -11.44 -8.77 5.40
C VAL A 287 -12.69 -8.10 5.95
N PHE A 288 -13.76 -8.03 5.16
CA PHE A 288 -14.95 -7.25 5.48
C PHE A 288 -16.16 -8.10 5.85
N GLN A 289 -17.09 -7.47 6.56
CA GLN A 289 -18.43 -7.95 6.78
C GLN A 289 -19.41 -7.14 5.92
N LEU A 290 -20.51 -7.75 5.50
CA LEU A 290 -21.56 -7.02 4.80
C LEU A 290 -22.10 -5.89 5.67
N PRO A 291 -22.42 -4.73 5.10
CA PRO A 291 -23.10 -3.67 5.82
C PRO A 291 -24.42 -4.17 6.43
N ALA A 292 -24.69 -3.76 7.64
CA ALA A 292 -25.94 -4.07 8.33
C ALA A 292 -27.12 -3.34 7.69
#